data_a9f9c7a8a49aa3bc0a27eabeb957984b
#
_entry.id   a9f9c7a8a49aa3bc0a27eabeb957984b
#
_cell.length_a   1.000
_cell.length_b   1.000
_cell.length_c   1.000
_cell.angle_alpha   90.00
_cell.angle_beta   90.00
_cell.angle_gamma   90.00
#
_symmetry.space_group_name_H-M   'P 1'
#
loop_
_entity.id
_entity.type
_entity.pdbx_description
1 polymer ?
#
loop_
_entity_poly.entity_id
_entity_poly.type
_entity_poly.pdbx_seq_one_letter_code
_entity_poly.pdbx_strand_id
1 'polypeptide(L)' 'MSKNILVVGAAGQIGKELVMELRKQYGDDHVIAGDIRPASDEIMASGHFAPMDITDRMRLEEIIERHEIDTVF' A
#
# COMPACT_ATOMS: atom_id res chain seq x y z
N MET A 1 -3.54 -15.24 -12.05
CA MET A 1 -2.93 -15.04 -10.73
C MET A 1 -3.08 -13.58 -10.28
N SER A 2 -3.37 -13.40 -9.03
CA SER A 2 -3.52 -12.06 -8.47
C SER A 2 -2.15 -11.44 -8.20
N LYS A 3 -2.01 -10.16 -8.49
CA LYS A 3 -0.83 -9.40 -8.14
C LYS A 3 -1.12 -8.66 -6.83
N ASN A 4 -0.20 -8.75 -5.87
CA ASN A 4 -0.31 -8.03 -4.61
C ASN A 4 0.75 -6.95 -4.56
N ILE A 5 0.33 -5.73 -4.37
CA ILE A 5 1.16 -4.54 -4.54
C ILE A 5 1.19 -3.74 -3.24
N LEU A 6 2.38 -3.29 -2.86
CA LEU A 6 2.56 -2.34 -1.77
C LEU A 6 3.00 -1.01 -2.35
N VAL A 7 2.28 0.06 -2.02
CA VAL A 7 2.68 1.42 -2.39
C VAL A 7 3.15 2.15 -1.15
N VAL A 8 4.42 2.51 -1.11
CA VAL A 8 5.01 3.24 0.02
C VAL A 8 4.91 4.74 -0.26
N GLY A 9 4.62 5.51 0.78
CA GLY A 9 4.41 6.95 0.63
C GLY A 9 3.00 7.30 0.18
N ALA A 10 2.04 6.47 0.53
CA ALA A 10 0.65 6.60 0.09
C ALA A 10 -0.09 7.82 0.65
N ALA A 11 0.45 8.47 1.68
CA ALA A 11 -0.14 9.70 2.22
C ALA A 11 0.24 10.93 1.38
N GLY A 12 1.24 10.83 0.51
CA GLY A 12 1.62 11.90 -0.39
C GLY A 12 0.70 11.98 -1.60
N GLN A 13 0.77 13.08 -2.33
CA GLN A 13 -0.09 13.32 -3.49
C GLN A 13 0.11 12.26 -4.58
N ILE A 14 1.36 12.00 -4.95
CA ILE A 14 1.67 11.03 -6.00
C ILE A 14 1.32 9.62 -5.55
N GLY A 15 1.65 9.27 -4.30
CA GLY A 15 1.33 7.97 -3.74
C GLY A 15 -0.16 7.71 -3.69
N LYS A 16 -0.95 8.71 -3.30
CA LYS A 16 -2.40 8.62 -3.28
C LYS A 16 -2.96 8.29 -4.67
N GLU A 17 -2.53 9.04 -5.67
CA GLU A 17 -3.00 8.83 -7.04
C GLU A 17 -2.63 7.45 -7.55
N LEU A 18 -1.42 7.00 -7.23
CA LEU A 18 -0.95 5.68 -7.63
C LEU A 18 -1.78 4.56 -6.98
N VAL A 19 -2.04 4.68 -5.68
CA VAL A 19 -2.87 3.69 -4.97
C VAL A 19 -4.26 3.59 -5.60
N MET A 20 -4.89 4.72 -5.83
CA MET A 20 -6.25 4.74 -6.38
C MET A 20 -6.29 4.10 -7.77
N GLU A 21 -5.32 4.42 -8.61
CA GLU A 21 -5.25 3.85 -9.96
C GLU A 21 -4.97 2.34 -9.93
N LEU A 22 -4.05 1.91 -9.09
CA LEU A 22 -3.73 0.49 -8.98
C LEU A 22 -4.89 -0.31 -8.41
N ARG A 23 -5.61 0.24 -7.44
CA ARG A 23 -6.81 -0.42 -6.91
C ARG A 23 -7.89 -0.58 -7.96
N LYS A 24 -7.99 0.39 -8.85
CA LYS A 24 -8.92 0.34 -9.97
C LYS A 24 -8.57 -0.79 -10.94
N GLN A 25 -7.27 -0.98 -11.20
CA GLN A 25 -6.78 -1.99 -12.13
C GLN A 25 -6.77 -3.40 -11.54
N TYR A 26 -6.34 -3.55 -10.30
CA TYR A 26 -6.07 -4.86 -9.71
C TYR A 26 -7.05 -5.27 -8.62
N GLY A 27 -7.90 -4.36 -8.18
CA GLY A 27 -8.84 -4.60 -7.10
C GLY A 27 -8.33 -4.05 -5.77
N ASP A 28 -9.26 -3.61 -4.93
CA ASP A 28 -8.95 -2.95 -3.67
C ASP A 28 -8.17 -3.84 -2.70
N ASP A 29 -8.45 -5.14 -2.71
CA ASP A 29 -7.81 -6.10 -1.81
C ASP A 29 -6.37 -6.43 -2.20
N HIS A 30 -5.96 -6.05 -3.39
CA HIS A 30 -4.64 -6.40 -3.92
C HIS A 30 -3.61 -5.27 -3.82
N VAL A 31 -4.02 -4.12 -3.30
CA VAL A 31 -3.13 -2.96 -3.20
C VAL A 31 -3.13 -2.44 -1.76
N ILE A 32 -1.98 -2.59 -1.11
CA ILE A 32 -1.78 -2.13 0.27
C ILE A 32 -1.14 -0.75 0.22
N ALA A 33 -1.75 0.21 0.89
CA ALA A 33 -1.18 1.55 1.02
C ALA A 33 -0.35 1.60 2.29
N GLY A 34 0.91 2.05 2.18
CA GLY A 34 1.81 2.14 3.32
C GLY A 34 2.36 3.54 3.50
N ASP A 35 2.38 4.04 4.72
CA ASP A 35 2.98 5.34 5.04
C ASP A 35 3.16 5.44 6.56
N ILE A 36 4.06 6.31 6.97
CA ILE A 36 4.25 6.63 8.37
C ILE A 36 3.11 7.53 8.89
N ARG A 37 2.47 8.28 8.00
CA ARG A 37 1.34 9.15 8.30
C ARG A 37 0.04 8.51 7.83
N PRO A 38 -1.10 8.86 8.43
CA PRO A 38 -2.39 8.37 7.94
C PRO A 38 -2.63 8.83 6.49
N ALA A 39 -3.18 7.95 5.69
CA ALA A 39 -3.57 8.27 4.32
C ALA A 39 -4.91 8.99 4.30
N SER A 40 -5.36 9.40 3.10
CA SER A 40 -6.65 10.05 2.94
C SER A 40 -7.81 9.10 3.29
N ASP A 41 -8.97 9.68 3.60
CA ASP A 41 -10.16 8.89 3.92
C ASP A 41 -10.53 7.95 2.78
N GLU A 42 -10.33 8.35 1.54
CA GLU A 42 -10.61 7.53 0.37
C GLU A 42 -9.75 6.27 0.36
N ILE A 43 -8.45 6.40 0.65
CA ILE A 43 -7.54 5.27 0.71
C ILE A 43 -7.88 4.36 1.89
N MET A 44 -8.16 4.96 3.05
CA MET A 44 -8.48 4.19 4.25
C MET A 44 -9.78 3.40 4.10
N ALA A 45 -10.75 3.96 3.39
CA ALA A 45 -12.06 3.33 3.19
C ALA A 45 -12.04 2.27 2.09
N SER A 46 -11.19 2.40 1.09
CA SER A 46 -11.22 1.53 -0.10
C SER A 46 -10.36 0.29 -0.01
N GLY A 47 -9.50 0.16 0.99
CA GLY A 47 -8.66 -1.03 1.08
C GLY A 47 -7.69 -0.99 2.25
N HIS A 48 -6.70 -1.86 2.20
CA HIS A 48 -5.74 -2.01 3.29
C HIS A 48 -4.76 -0.86 3.40
N PHE A 49 -4.47 -0.46 4.62
CA PHE A 49 -3.44 0.50 4.93
C PHE A 49 -2.52 -0.09 5.99
N ALA A 50 -1.21 -0.04 5.76
CA ALA A 50 -0.21 -0.53 6.70
C ALA A 50 0.63 0.64 7.22
N PRO A 51 0.50 1.00 8.50
CA PRO A 51 1.39 2.01 9.08
C PRO A 51 2.82 1.49 9.03
N MET A 52 3.71 2.24 8.38
CA MET A 52 5.09 1.81 8.25
C MET A 52 6.03 2.96 7.95
N ASP A 53 7.27 2.84 8.44
CA ASP A 53 8.39 3.70 8.07
C ASP A 53 9.23 2.92 7.08
N ILE A 54 9.50 3.47 5.90
CA ILE A 54 10.28 2.78 4.86
C ILE A 54 11.69 2.44 5.33
N THR A 55 12.20 3.14 6.34
CA THR A 55 13.51 2.84 6.91
C THR A 55 13.48 1.67 7.89
N ASP A 56 12.31 1.22 8.29
CA ASP A 56 12.14 0.07 9.17
C ASP A 56 12.06 -1.21 8.33
N ARG A 57 13.22 -1.81 8.13
CA ARG A 57 13.36 -2.98 7.28
C ARG A 57 12.55 -4.18 7.78
N MET A 58 12.56 -4.40 9.08
CA MET A 58 11.82 -5.53 9.67
C MET A 58 10.33 -5.40 9.44
N ARG A 59 9.81 -4.18 9.59
CA ARG A 59 8.40 -3.92 9.34
C ARG A 59 8.04 -4.13 7.88
N LEU A 60 8.90 -3.68 6.98
CA LEU A 60 8.69 -3.86 5.55
C LEU A 60 8.65 -5.35 5.19
N GLU A 61 9.60 -6.11 5.69
CA GLU A 61 9.65 -7.56 5.45
C GLU A 61 8.40 -8.25 5.99
N GLU A 62 7.93 -7.86 7.16
CA GLU A 62 6.72 -8.39 7.77
C GLU A 62 5.50 -8.14 6.89
N ILE A 63 5.37 -6.94 6.35
CA ILE A 63 4.25 -6.58 5.47
C ILE A 63 4.31 -7.39 4.19
N ILE A 64 5.49 -7.48 3.58
CA ILE A 64 5.68 -8.23 2.34
C ILE A 64 5.27 -9.70 2.53
N GLU A 65 5.70 -10.30 3.62
CA GLU A 65 5.39 -11.69 3.91
C GLU A 65 3.92 -11.89 4.24
N ARG A 66 3.39 -11.06 5.12
CA ARG A 66 2.00 -11.17 5.59
C ARG A 66 0.98 -11.02 4.47
N HIS A 67 1.21 -10.10 3.56
CA HIS A 67 0.29 -9.80 2.47
C HIS A 67 0.71 -10.42 1.14
N GLU A 68 1.76 -11.24 1.16
CA GLU A 68 2.28 -11.92 -0.04
C GLU A 68 2.54 -10.92 -1.18
N ILE A 69 3.22 -9.83 -0.82
CA ILE A 69 3.51 -8.74 -1.77
C ILE A 69 4.51 -9.22 -2.81
N ASP A 70 4.19 -9.01 -4.08
CA ASP A 70 5.10 -9.35 -5.18
C ASP A 70 5.65 -8.11 -5.87
N THR A 71 5.09 -6.92 -5.62
CA THR A 71 5.56 -5.68 -6.25
C THR A 71 5.49 -4.54 -5.25
N VAL A 72 6.56 -3.75 -5.17
CA VAL A 72 6.62 -2.57 -4.29
C VAL A 72 6.90 -1.32 -5.14
N PHE A 73 6.10 -0.30 -4.94
CA PHE A 73 6.32 1.00 -5.57
C PHE A 73 6.73 2.05 -4.54
#